data_3a5747f739b2dc93b7f321b2be4c9047
#
_entry.id   3a5747f739b2dc93b7f321b2be4c9047
#
_cell.length_a   1.000
_cell.length_b   1.000
_cell.length_c   1.000
_cell.angle_alpha   90.00
_cell.angle_beta   90.00
_cell.angle_gamma   90.00
#
_symmetry.space_group_name_H-M   'P 1'
#
loop_
_entity.id
_entity.type
_entity.pdbx_description
1 polymer ?
#
loop_
_entity_poly.entity_id
_entity_poly.type
_entity_poly.pdbx_seq_one_letter_code
_entity_poly.pdbx_strand_id
1 'polypeptide(L)'
;MSQGPTGPSTPVLAVDTGGTFTDLVLLAEGVIATLKLPSTKEDPSQAVLDGIRQILDPGIDFALLHGSTVATNALLERRGARVALITNEGFEDIIEIGRQNRPQLYALVGHRPPPLVQRTDRLGVTGRIGPTGDEIEPLDQQQVEGLPKALSELGVDSIAISLLHAYANDAHERSLAKAVEALGIQLSVSSVLVQEIREYERNSTAVVKAYVAPLMEHYLGRQF
;
A
#
# COMPACT_ATOMS: atom_id res chain seq x y z
N MET A 1 -38.97 30.85 16.23
CA MET A 1 -37.77 31.13 15.40
C MET A 1 -36.81 29.97 15.60
N SER A 2 -36.82 29.00 14.68
CA SER A 2 -35.88 27.88 14.72
C SER A 2 -34.58 28.35 14.09
N GLN A 3 -33.52 28.41 14.86
CA GLN A 3 -32.18 28.55 14.30
C GLN A 3 -31.92 27.27 13.49
N GLY A 4 -31.77 27.41 12.18
CA GLY A 4 -31.28 26.35 11.33
C GLY A 4 -29.87 25.91 11.76
N PRO A 5 -29.42 24.71 11.38
CA PRO A 5 -28.09 24.24 11.74
C PRO A 5 -27.05 25.24 11.22
N THR A 6 -26.31 25.86 12.17
CA THR A 6 -25.11 26.63 11.82
C THR A 6 -24.15 25.64 11.17
N GLY A 7 -23.91 25.79 9.87
CA GLY A 7 -22.91 25.01 9.15
C GLY A 7 -21.53 25.15 9.79
N PRO A 8 -20.59 24.27 9.51
CA PRO A 8 -19.25 24.33 10.07
C PRO A 8 -18.63 25.70 9.79
N SER A 9 -18.04 26.31 10.81
CA SER A 9 -17.35 27.59 10.72
C SER A 9 -16.13 27.53 9.76
N THR A 10 -15.62 26.34 9.51
CA THR A 10 -14.51 26.05 8.61
C THR A 10 -15.06 25.39 7.34
N PRO A 11 -14.76 25.89 6.13
CA PRO A 11 -15.14 25.25 4.89
C PRO A 11 -14.65 23.80 4.81
N VAL A 12 -15.45 22.94 4.18
CA VAL A 12 -15.10 21.54 3.92
C VAL A 12 -15.02 21.34 2.40
N LEU A 13 -13.87 20.93 1.92
CA LEU A 13 -13.64 20.57 0.52
C LEU A 13 -13.54 19.05 0.40
N ALA A 14 -14.46 18.44 -0.33
CA ALA A 14 -14.36 17.04 -0.73
C ALA A 14 -13.79 16.96 -2.14
N VAL A 15 -12.81 16.10 -2.34
CA VAL A 15 -12.16 15.83 -3.64
C VAL A 15 -12.23 14.35 -3.93
N ASP A 16 -12.68 13.99 -5.12
CA ASP A 16 -12.62 12.62 -5.65
C ASP A 16 -11.80 12.60 -6.93
N THR A 17 -10.64 11.93 -6.87
CA THR A 17 -9.72 11.83 -8.01
C THR A 17 -9.88 10.48 -8.68
N GLY A 18 -10.58 10.47 -9.82
CA GLY A 18 -10.68 9.33 -10.72
C GLY A 18 -9.61 9.32 -11.82
N GLY A 19 -9.57 8.26 -12.63
CA GLY A 19 -8.64 8.14 -13.76
C GLY A 19 -8.88 9.11 -14.91
N THR A 20 -10.11 9.67 -15.03
CA THR A 20 -10.50 10.56 -16.14
C THR A 20 -10.83 11.97 -15.67
N PHE A 21 -11.53 12.11 -14.56
CA PHE A 21 -11.95 13.39 -13.99
C PHE A 21 -11.64 13.44 -12.50
N THR A 22 -11.40 14.67 -12.03
CA THR A 22 -11.30 15.03 -10.62
C THR A 22 -12.49 15.90 -10.27
N ASP A 23 -13.32 15.47 -9.35
CA ASP A 23 -14.51 16.16 -8.89
C ASP A 23 -14.23 16.82 -7.53
N LEU A 24 -14.58 18.10 -7.39
CA LEU A 24 -14.43 18.86 -6.15
C LEU A 24 -15.81 19.37 -5.70
N VAL A 25 -16.08 19.26 -4.41
CA VAL A 25 -17.30 19.77 -3.77
C VAL A 25 -16.91 20.58 -2.55
N LEU A 26 -17.18 21.86 -2.58
CA LEU A 26 -16.96 22.79 -1.47
C LEU A 26 -18.28 23.03 -0.73
N LEU A 27 -18.26 22.84 0.58
CA LEU A 27 -19.31 23.27 1.50
C LEU A 27 -18.80 24.42 2.35
N ALA A 28 -19.35 25.60 2.17
CA ALA A 28 -19.00 26.81 2.92
C ALA A 28 -20.27 27.59 3.24
N GLU A 29 -20.46 28.00 4.49
CA GLU A 29 -21.58 28.85 4.93
C GLU A 29 -22.99 28.36 4.49
N GLY A 30 -23.16 27.02 4.37
CA GLY A 30 -24.42 26.42 3.90
C GLY A 30 -24.60 26.43 2.39
N VAL A 31 -23.62 26.92 1.63
CA VAL A 31 -23.60 26.91 0.16
C VAL A 31 -22.72 25.75 -0.31
N ILE A 32 -23.19 25.04 -1.35
CA ILE A 32 -22.45 23.98 -2.03
C ILE A 32 -22.00 24.50 -3.41
N ALA A 33 -20.69 24.50 -3.64
CA ALA A 33 -20.10 24.73 -4.96
C ALA A 33 -19.45 23.43 -5.47
N THR A 34 -19.54 23.18 -6.77
CA THR A 34 -18.95 22.01 -7.41
C THR A 34 -18.06 22.40 -8.57
N LEU A 35 -16.96 21.68 -8.75
CA LEU A 35 -16.03 21.87 -9.86
C LEU A 35 -15.61 20.49 -10.37
N LYS A 36 -15.58 20.32 -11.69
CA LYS A 36 -15.10 19.11 -12.36
C LYS A 36 -13.99 19.45 -13.32
N LEU A 37 -12.84 18.79 -13.18
CA LEU A 37 -11.66 18.97 -14.00
C LEU A 37 -11.23 17.65 -14.65
N PRO A 38 -10.62 17.65 -15.83
CA PRO A 38 -9.92 16.48 -16.34
C PRO A 38 -8.77 16.10 -15.41
N SER A 39 -8.65 14.80 -15.06
CA SER A 39 -7.49 14.32 -14.30
C SER A 39 -6.23 14.33 -15.17
N THR A 40 -5.11 14.71 -14.56
CA THR A 40 -3.79 14.66 -15.19
C THR A 40 -3.22 13.26 -14.99
N LYS A 41 -3.09 12.48 -16.07
CA LYS A 41 -2.69 11.07 -16.02
C LYS A 41 -1.28 10.84 -15.47
N GLU A 42 -0.36 11.76 -15.73
CA GLU A 42 1.03 11.66 -15.29
C GLU A 42 1.20 12.11 -13.84
N ASP A 43 0.39 13.06 -13.39
CA ASP A 43 0.41 13.59 -12.04
C ASP A 43 -1.02 13.97 -11.59
N PRO A 44 -1.78 13.01 -11.03
CA PRO A 44 -3.16 13.28 -10.59
C PRO A 44 -3.26 14.36 -9.50
N SER A 45 -2.18 14.65 -8.76
CA SER A 45 -2.16 15.71 -7.75
C SER A 45 -2.33 17.11 -8.35
N GLN A 46 -1.88 17.31 -9.59
CA GLN A 46 -1.98 18.60 -10.27
C GLN A 46 -3.43 19.06 -10.46
N ALA A 47 -4.31 18.14 -10.90
CA ALA A 47 -5.73 18.44 -11.06
C ALA A 47 -6.40 18.82 -9.72
N VAL A 48 -5.99 18.21 -8.62
CA VAL A 48 -6.47 18.56 -7.27
C VAL A 48 -6.03 19.96 -6.89
N LEU A 49 -4.74 20.28 -7.03
CA LEU A 49 -4.20 21.61 -6.71
C LEU A 49 -4.81 22.71 -7.55
N ASP A 50 -5.00 22.47 -8.85
CA ASP A 50 -5.64 23.42 -9.75
C ASP A 50 -7.12 23.61 -9.42
N GLY A 51 -7.81 22.55 -9.01
CA GLY A 51 -9.18 22.62 -8.53
C GLY A 51 -9.33 23.41 -7.23
N ILE A 52 -8.44 23.19 -6.27
CA ILE A 52 -8.40 23.96 -5.02
C ILE A 52 -8.23 25.45 -5.29
N ARG A 53 -7.29 25.82 -6.16
CA ARG A 53 -7.03 27.23 -6.54
C ARG A 53 -8.21 27.89 -7.25
N GLN A 54 -9.06 27.12 -7.93
CA GLN A 54 -10.22 27.65 -8.64
C GLN A 54 -11.46 27.79 -7.76
N ILE A 55 -11.61 26.94 -6.71
CA ILE A 55 -12.83 26.88 -5.91
C ILE A 55 -12.71 27.57 -4.56
N LEU A 56 -11.46 27.80 -4.08
CA LEU A 56 -11.16 28.46 -2.80
C LEU A 56 -10.28 29.69 -3.02
N ASP A 57 -10.58 30.77 -2.27
CA ASP A 57 -9.72 31.94 -2.21
C ASP A 57 -8.41 31.62 -1.47
N PRO A 58 -7.29 32.25 -1.87
CA PRO A 58 -6.01 32.04 -1.23
C PRO A 58 -6.04 32.43 0.27
N GLY A 59 -5.48 31.55 1.11
CA GLY A 59 -5.34 31.83 2.56
C GLY A 59 -6.54 31.44 3.41
N ILE A 60 -7.57 30.80 2.82
CA ILE A 60 -8.68 30.22 3.60
C ILE A 60 -8.27 28.86 4.14
N ASP A 61 -8.36 28.69 5.45
CA ASP A 61 -8.23 27.38 6.10
C ASP A 61 -9.47 26.53 5.84
N PHE A 62 -9.30 25.28 5.43
CA PHE A 62 -10.39 24.35 5.12
C PHE A 62 -10.06 22.92 5.57
N ALA A 63 -11.10 22.14 5.83
CA ALA A 63 -10.96 20.70 6.02
C ALA A 63 -11.02 19.99 4.66
N LEU A 64 -10.03 19.12 4.36
CA LEU A 64 -9.98 18.34 3.13
C LEU A 64 -10.46 16.91 3.37
N LEU A 65 -11.46 16.46 2.59
CA LEU A 65 -11.89 15.09 2.46
C LEU A 65 -11.43 14.59 1.09
N HIS A 66 -10.50 13.65 1.06
CA HIS A 66 -9.90 13.19 -0.20
C HIS A 66 -10.21 11.72 -0.47
N GLY A 67 -10.93 11.44 -1.56
CA GLY A 67 -11.11 10.13 -2.18
C GLY A 67 -10.23 10.00 -3.42
N SER A 68 -9.63 8.83 -3.64
CA SER A 68 -8.79 8.61 -4.81
C SER A 68 -8.79 7.15 -5.26
N THR A 69 -8.81 6.94 -6.57
CA THR A 69 -8.62 5.62 -7.19
C THR A 69 -7.19 5.39 -7.68
N VAL A 70 -6.25 6.29 -7.36
CA VAL A 70 -4.84 6.21 -7.84
C VAL A 70 -4.20 4.87 -7.49
N ALA A 71 -4.33 4.40 -6.24
CA ALA A 71 -3.79 3.11 -5.81
C ALA A 71 -4.44 1.93 -6.56
N THR A 72 -5.76 1.96 -6.73
CA THR A 72 -6.51 0.93 -7.46
C THR A 72 -6.10 0.90 -8.93
N ASN A 73 -5.99 2.05 -9.57
CA ASN A 73 -5.58 2.17 -10.96
C ASN A 73 -4.13 1.68 -11.15
N ALA A 74 -3.20 2.05 -10.25
CA ALA A 74 -1.83 1.57 -10.28
C ALA A 74 -1.75 0.03 -10.22
N LEU A 75 -2.59 -0.58 -9.37
CA LEU A 75 -2.67 -2.03 -9.24
C LEU A 75 -3.24 -2.70 -10.50
N LEU A 76 -4.32 -2.16 -11.06
CA LEU A 76 -4.99 -2.70 -12.25
C LEU A 76 -4.12 -2.54 -13.51
N GLU A 77 -3.44 -1.40 -13.65
CA GLU A 77 -2.56 -1.08 -14.77
C GLU A 77 -1.14 -1.65 -14.61
N ARG A 78 -0.85 -2.28 -13.48
CA ARG A 78 0.48 -2.83 -13.17
C ARG A 78 1.60 -1.76 -13.17
N ARG A 79 1.31 -0.56 -12.65
CA ARG A 79 2.21 0.59 -12.59
C ARG A 79 2.61 0.94 -11.15
N GLY A 80 2.99 -0.04 -10.36
CA GLY A 80 3.48 0.15 -9.00
C GLY A 80 4.98 -0.04 -8.88
N ALA A 81 5.46 -0.01 -7.64
CA ALA A 81 6.85 -0.17 -7.28
C ALA A 81 7.37 -1.60 -7.57
N ARG A 82 8.67 -1.75 -7.80
CA ARG A 82 9.33 -3.05 -7.74
C ARG A 82 9.51 -3.45 -6.28
N VAL A 83 8.87 -4.54 -5.89
CA VAL A 83 8.78 -5.00 -4.50
C VAL A 83 9.69 -6.20 -4.27
N ALA A 84 10.50 -6.20 -3.20
CA ALA A 84 11.07 -7.42 -2.63
C ALA A 84 10.13 -7.98 -1.56
N LEU A 85 9.92 -9.30 -1.56
CA LEU A 85 9.20 -10.00 -0.51
C LEU A 85 10.19 -10.80 0.34
N ILE A 86 10.23 -10.52 1.66
CA ILE A 86 10.93 -11.34 2.64
C ILE A 86 9.90 -12.22 3.35
N THR A 87 10.10 -13.53 3.29
CA THR A 87 9.22 -14.53 3.91
C THR A 87 10.04 -15.67 4.50
N ASN A 88 9.40 -16.66 5.13
CA ASN A 88 10.12 -17.87 5.58
C ASN A 88 10.64 -18.68 4.40
N GLU A 89 11.81 -19.29 4.55
CA GLU A 89 12.36 -20.24 3.61
C GLU A 89 11.38 -21.38 3.32
N GLY A 90 11.19 -21.70 2.01
CA GLY A 90 10.20 -22.65 1.52
C GLY A 90 8.77 -22.11 1.37
N PHE A 91 8.52 -20.83 1.71
CA PHE A 91 7.22 -20.15 1.57
C PHE A 91 7.23 -19.01 0.54
N GLU A 92 8.30 -18.86 -0.22
CA GLU A 92 8.46 -17.79 -1.20
C GLU A 92 7.40 -17.82 -2.30
N ASP A 93 6.87 -19.03 -2.59
CA ASP A 93 5.88 -19.22 -3.64
C ASP A 93 4.42 -19.15 -3.18
N ILE A 94 4.17 -18.84 -1.89
CA ILE A 94 2.82 -18.69 -1.35
C ILE A 94 2.00 -17.64 -2.11
N ILE A 95 2.63 -16.53 -2.49
CA ILE A 95 2.00 -15.44 -3.26
C ILE A 95 1.61 -15.88 -4.69
N GLU A 96 2.30 -16.85 -5.25
CA GLU A 96 2.03 -17.41 -6.57
C GLU A 96 1.00 -18.54 -6.52
N ILE A 97 1.14 -19.43 -5.52
CA ILE A 97 0.21 -20.54 -5.30
C ILE A 97 -1.19 -20.00 -4.96
N GLY A 98 -1.24 -18.96 -4.12
CA GLY A 98 -2.48 -18.33 -3.70
C GLY A 98 -3.42 -19.35 -3.04
N ARG A 99 -4.72 -19.18 -3.23
CA ARG A 99 -5.75 -20.08 -2.73
C ARG A 99 -5.97 -21.33 -3.59
N GLN A 100 -5.09 -21.59 -4.57
CA GLN A 100 -5.17 -22.71 -5.52
C GLN A 100 -6.48 -22.79 -6.34
N ASN A 101 -7.28 -21.73 -6.34
CA ASN A 101 -8.50 -21.67 -7.14
C ASN A 101 -8.14 -21.62 -8.62
N ARG A 102 -8.80 -22.46 -9.43
CA ARG A 102 -8.65 -22.38 -10.89
C ARG A 102 -9.34 -21.13 -11.42
N PRO A 103 -8.65 -20.23 -12.15
CA PRO A 103 -9.26 -19.05 -12.73
C PRO A 103 -10.34 -19.39 -13.75
N GLN A 104 -10.18 -20.54 -14.42
CA GLN A 104 -11.09 -21.09 -15.42
C GLN A 104 -11.31 -22.58 -15.12
N LEU A 105 -12.52 -22.94 -14.67
CA LEU A 105 -12.85 -24.28 -14.18
C LEU A 105 -12.62 -25.37 -15.24
N TYR A 106 -12.89 -25.08 -16.52
CA TYR A 106 -12.87 -26.05 -17.61
C TYR A 106 -11.69 -25.88 -18.57
N ALA A 107 -10.79 -24.94 -18.31
CA ALA A 107 -9.59 -24.79 -19.15
C ALA A 107 -8.54 -25.84 -18.81
N LEU A 108 -7.95 -26.47 -19.82
CA LEU A 108 -6.82 -27.39 -19.65
C LEU A 108 -5.58 -26.65 -19.10
N VAL A 109 -5.39 -25.40 -19.54
CA VAL A 109 -4.34 -24.51 -19.04
C VAL A 109 -5.00 -23.22 -18.56
N GLY A 110 -4.98 -22.98 -17.25
CA GLY A 110 -5.49 -21.75 -16.67
C GLY A 110 -4.45 -20.63 -16.73
N HIS A 111 -4.83 -19.46 -17.22
CA HIS A 111 -3.99 -18.28 -17.17
C HIS A 111 -4.30 -17.49 -15.90
N ARG A 112 -3.30 -17.37 -15.01
CA ARG A 112 -3.33 -16.42 -13.88
C ARG A 112 -2.52 -15.16 -14.24
N PRO A 113 -2.95 -13.99 -13.84
CA PRO A 113 -2.08 -12.82 -13.88
C PRO A 113 -0.79 -13.12 -13.11
N PRO A 114 0.39 -12.69 -13.60
CA PRO A 114 1.63 -12.89 -12.87
C PRO A 114 1.55 -12.20 -11.48
N PRO A 115 2.19 -12.75 -10.44
CA PRO A 115 2.31 -12.09 -9.15
C PRO A 115 2.89 -10.68 -9.26
N LEU A 116 2.63 -9.83 -8.27
CA LEU A 116 3.21 -8.48 -8.20
C LEU A 116 4.71 -8.51 -7.90
N VAL A 117 5.17 -9.56 -7.21
CA VAL A 117 6.57 -9.79 -6.88
C VAL A 117 7.09 -10.94 -7.73
N GLN A 118 8.13 -10.68 -8.51
CA GLN A 118 8.79 -11.71 -9.32
C GLN A 118 9.48 -12.75 -8.41
N ARG A 119 9.66 -13.97 -8.90
CA ARG A 119 10.31 -15.04 -8.12
C ARG A 119 11.72 -14.68 -7.67
N THR A 120 12.45 -13.94 -8.48
CA THR A 120 13.81 -13.45 -8.20
C THR A 120 13.88 -12.42 -7.09
N ASP A 121 12.76 -11.74 -6.80
CA ASP A 121 12.66 -10.68 -5.81
C ASP A 121 12.01 -11.20 -4.50
N ARG A 122 11.90 -12.53 -4.33
CA ARG A 122 11.39 -13.20 -3.13
C ARG A 122 12.56 -13.82 -2.38
N LEU A 123 12.77 -13.39 -1.14
CA LEU A 123 13.86 -13.81 -0.27
C LEU A 123 13.31 -14.66 0.88
N GLY A 124 13.78 -15.90 0.97
CA GLY A 124 13.48 -16.79 2.10
C GLY A 124 14.47 -16.56 3.24
N VAL A 125 13.98 -16.54 4.47
CA VAL A 125 14.81 -16.50 5.69
C VAL A 125 14.49 -17.69 6.58
N THR A 126 15.53 -18.32 7.13
CA THR A 126 15.42 -19.38 8.12
C THR A 126 14.99 -18.81 9.47
N GLY A 127 14.01 -19.42 10.09
CA GLY A 127 13.43 -19.01 11.37
C GLY A 127 11.93 -19.33 11.40
N ARG A 128 11.40 -19.70 12.57
CA ARG A 128 10.01 -20.17 12.68
C ARG A 128 9.36 -19.75 13.99
N ILE A 129 8.24 -19.07 13.88
CA ILE A 129 7.29 -18.89 14.99
C ILE A 129 6.18 -19.94 14.86
N GLY A 130 5.76 -20.52 15.98
CA GLY A 130 4.64 -21.44 16.05
C GLY A 130 3.28 -20.73 16.08
N PRO A 131 2.18 -21.49 15.90
CA PRO A 131 0.83 -20.92 15.87
C PRO A 131 0.38 -20.30 17.20
N THR A 132 1.03 -20.69 18.30
CA THR A 132 0.79 -20.17 19.66
C THR A 132 1.72 -19.00 20.02
N GLY A 133 2.64 -18.62 19.10
CA GLY A 133 3.59 -17.52 19.30
C GLY A 133 4.93 -17.95 19.91
N ASP A 134 5.13 -19.22 20.15
CA ASP A 134 6.42 -19.79 20.60
C ASP A 134 7.45 -19.75 19.47
N GLU A 135 8.69 -19.45 19.79
CA GLU A 135 9.79 -19.53 18.83
C GLU A 135 10.24 -20.98 18.68
N ILE A 136 9.90 -21.60 17.55
CA ILE A 136 10.31 -22.98 17.21
C ILE A 136 11.75 -23.01 16.73
N GLU A 137 12.14 -22.01 15.94
CA GLU A 137 13.46 -21.87 15.36
C GLU A 137 13.84 -20.39 15.31
N PRO A 138 15.00 -20.00 15.87
CA PRO A 138 15.45 -18.60 15.80
C PRO A 138 15.80 -18.19 14.37
N LEU A 139 15.76 -16.88 14.09
CA LEU A 139 16.25 -16.34 12.84
C LEU A 139 17.74 -16.61 12.65
N ASP A 140 18.13 -17.03 11.46
CA ASP A 140 19.55 -17.12 11.07
C ASP A 140 20.15 -15.73 10.98
N GLN A 141 21.03 -15.40 11.92
CA GLN A 141 21.64 -14.08 12.01
C GLN A 141 22.52 -13.74 10.81
N GLN A 142 23.15 -14.72 10.18
CA GLN A 142 23.97 -14.53 8.99
C GLN A 142 23.12 -14.10 7.79
N GLN A 143 21.93 -14.72 7.64
CA GLN A 143 20.98 -14.31 6.62
C GLN A 143 20.43 -12.91 6.90
N VAL A 144 20.07 -12.60 8.15
CA VAL A 144 19.58 -11.26 8.55
C VAL A 144 20.62 -10.17 8.23
N GLU A 145 21.89 -10.39 8.58
CA GLU A 145 22.98 -9.46 8.29
C GLU A 145 23.25 -9.31 6.78
N GLY A 146 22.98 -10.33 5.98
CA GLY A 146 23.13 -10.32 4.52
C GLY A 146 22.02 -9.60 3.77
N LEU A 147 20.82 -9.44 4.38
CA LEU A 147 19.65 -8.86 3.72
C LEU A 147 19.86 -7.45 3.14
N PRO A 148 20.48 -6.49 3.86
CA PRO A 148 20.69 -5.15 3.30
C PRO A 148 21.47 -5.17 1.99
N LYS A 149 22.52 -5.99 1.92
CA LYS A 149 23.31 -6.14 0.70
C LYS A 149 22.47 -6.77 -0.44
N ALA A 150 21.79 -7.87 -0.18
CA ALA A 150 20.98 -8.55 -1.17
C ALA A 150 19.87 -7.63 -1.73
N LEU A 151 19.20 -6.86 -0.87
CA LEU A 151 18.16 -5.91 -1.27
C LEU A 151 18.71 -4.74 -2.09
N SER A 152 19.90 -4.23 -1.73
CA SER A 152 20.57 -3.18 -2.51
C SER A 152 20.96 -3.67 -3.90
N GLU A 153 21.43 -4.92 -4.01
CA GLU A 153 21.79 -5.54 -5.31
C GLU A 153 20.53 -5.79 -6.19
N LEU A 154 19.37 -6.07 -5.59
CA LEU A 154 18.11 -6.19 -6.31
C LEU A 154 17.62 -4.85 -6.88
N GLY A 155 17.93 -3.73 -6.24
CA GLY A 155 17.51 -2.40 -6.68
C GLY A 155 15.99 -2.25 -6.65
N VAL A 156 15.34 -2.67 -5.55
CA VAL A 156 13.88 -2.59 -5.36
C VAL A 156 13.47 -1.23 -4.79
N ASP A 157 12.24 -0.81 -5.08
CA ASP A 157 11.68 0.47 -4.61
C ASP A 157 11.02 0.33 -3.23
N SER A 158 10.59 -0.88 -2.87
CA SER A 158 9.92 -1.16 -1.61
C SER A 158 10.12 -2.61 -1.16
N ILE A 159 9.90 -2.85 0.14
CA ILE A 159 10.09 -4.15 0.79
C ILE A 159 8.79 -4.54 1.49
N ALA A 160 8.31 -5.76 1.26
CA ALA A 160 7.27 -6.41 2.04
C ALA A 160 7.91 -7.49 2.93
N ILE A 161 7.58 -7.50 4.21
CA ILE A 161 7.96 -8.56 5.15
C ILE A 161 6.68 -9.27 5.60
N SER A 162 6.62 -10.59 5.41
CA SER A 162 5.48 -11.40 5.82
C SER A 162 5.93 -12.81 6.20
N LEU A 163 5.98 -13.06 7.50
CA LEU A 163 6.39 -14.34 8.07
C LEU A 163 5.20 -15.12 8.60
N LEU A 164 5.36 -16.44 8.69
CA LEU A 164 4.38 -17.33 9.28
C LEU A 164 4.16 -16.98 10.76
N HIS A 165 2.87 -17.00 11.16
CA HIS A 165 2.43 -16.77 12.53
C HIS A 165 2.87 -15.43 13.17
N ALA A 166 3.29 -14.44 12.36
CA ALA A 166 3.68 -13.13 12.86
C ALA A 166 2.52 -12.37 13.55
N TYR A 167 1.28 -12.77 13.32
CA TYR A 167 0.11 -12.30 14.08
C TYR A 167 0.13 -12.73 15.56
N ALA A 168 0.74 -13.88 15.86
CA ALA A 168 0.86 -14.39 17.23
C ALA A 168 2.14 -13.87 17.92
N ASN A 169 3.24 -13.73 17.17
CA ASN A 169 4.49 -13.18 17.67
C ASN A 169 5.27 -12.53 16.51
N ASP A 170 5.37 -11.22 16.53
CA ASP A 170 5.99 -10.41 15.50
C ASP A 170 7.50 -10.18 15.68
N ALA A 171 8.15 -10.84 16.66
CA ALA A 171 9.55 -10.61 16.99
C ALA A 171 10.50 -10.78 15.81
N HIS A 172 10.28 -11.81 14.97
CA HIS A 172 11.08 -12.04 13.78
C HIS A 172 10.88 -10.93 12.72
N GLU A 173 9.64 -10.53 12.44
CA GLU A 173 9.37 -9.45 11.49
C GLU A 173 9.98 -8.12 11.96
N ARG A 174 9.89 -7.80 13.27
CA ARG A 174 10.55 -6.62 13.84
C ARG A 174 12.06 -6.66 13.69
N SER A 175 12.68 -7.82 13.93
CA SER A 175 14.13 -8.00 13.75
C SER A 175 14.56 -7.75 12.31
N LEU A 176 13.83 -8.33 11.34
CA LEU A 176 14.07 -8.13 9.91
C LEU A 176 13.86 -6.67 9.51
N ALA A 177 12.77 -6.04 9.96
CA ALA A 177 12.48 -4.63 9.69
C ALA A 177 13.62 -3.73 10.16
N LYS A 178 14.12 -3.95 11.39
CA LYS A 178 15.25 -3.22 11.95
C LYS A 178 16.53 -3.42 11.15
N ALA A 179 16.80 -4.64 10.66
CA ALA A 179 18.00 -4.93 9.89
C ALA A 179 18.05 -4.19 8.55
N VAL A 180 16.90 -3.93 7.94
CA VAL A 180 16.81 -3.26 6.62
C VAL A 180 16.48 -1.76 6.71
N GLU A 181 16.19 -1.23 7.90
CA GLU A 181 15.77 0.16 8.13
C GLU A 181 16.77 1.17 7.56
N ALA A 182 18.07 0.89 7.71
CA ALA A 182 19.15 1.76 7.24
C ALA A 182 19.19 1.95 5.71
N LEU A 183 18.48 1.12 4.94
CA LEU A 183 18.37 1.27 3.50
C LEU A 183 17.50 2.47 3.09
N GLY A 184 16.65 2.98 3.99
CA GLY A 184 15.71 4.06 3.68
C GLY A 184 14.66 3.69 2.61
N ILE A 185 14.46 2.39 2.34
CA ILE A 185 13.49 1.88 1.38
C ILE A 185 12.14 1.73 2.08
N GLN A 186 11.05 2.04 1.37
CA GLN A 186 9.68 1.92 1.88
C GLN A 186 9.38 0.49 2.34
N LEU A 187 8.90 0.35 3.59
CA LEU A 187 8.72 -0.94 4.25
C LEU A 187 7.25 -1.21 4.58
N SER A 188 6.81 -2.43 4.31
CA SER A 188 5.47 -2.94 4.65
C SER A 188 5.59 -4.24 5.43
N VAL A 189 5.26 -4.21 6.71
CA VAL A 189 5.38 -5.34 7.64
C VAL A 189 3.99 -5.93 7.91
N SER A 190 3.81 -7.22 7.68
CA SER A 190 2.50 -7.87 7.73
C SER A 190 1.84 -7.80 9.12
N SER A 191 2.59 -7.99 10.20
CA SER A 191 2.08 -7.94 11.58
C SER A 191 1.59 -6.54 11.99
N VAL A 192 2.10 -5.48 11.37
CA VAL A 192 1.64 -4.11 11.59
C VAL A 192 0.37 -3.81 10.79
N LEU A 193 0.23 -4.42 9.61
CA LEU A 193 -0.85 -4.14 8.68
C LEU A 193 -2.11 -4.95 8.95
N VAL A 194 -1.95 -6.24 9.19
CA VAL A 194 -3.07 -7.20 9.27
C VAL A 194 -2.75 -8.30 10.27
N GLN A 195 -3.50 -8.34 11.36
CA GLN A 195 -3.38 -9.39 12.39
C GLN A 195 -4.34 -10.55 12.12
N GLU A 196 -4.27 -11.12 10.92
CA GLU A 196 -5.10 -12.27 10.52
C GLU A 196 -4.28 -13.56 10.45
N ILE A 197 -4.96 -14.70 10.62
CA ILE A 197 -4.33 -16.04 10.69
C ILE A 197 -3.92 -16.62 9.33
N ARG A 198 -4.38 -16.02 8.22
CA ARG A 198 -4.19 -16.57 6.87
C ARG A 198 -2.94 -16.00 6.21
N GLU A 199 -1.96 -16.84 5.94
CA GLU A 199 -0.65 -16.47 5.40
C GLU A 199 -0.74 -15.79 4.03
N TYR A 200 -1.56 -16.35 3.11
CA TYR A 200 -1.71 -15.78 1.77
C TYR A 200 -2.32 -14.38 1.80
N GLU A 201 -3.37 -14.18 2.60
CA GLU A 201 -4.05 -12.89 2.74
C GLU A 201 -3.13 -11.84 3.33
N ARG A 202 -2.35 -12.19 4.37
CA ARG A 202 -1.36 -11.28 4.97
C ARG A 202 -0.24 -10.94 3.99
N ASN A 203 0.30 -11.95 3.32
CA ASN A 203 1.33 -11.80 2.29
C ASN A 203 0.84 -10.87 1.17
N SER A 204 -0.37 -11.14 0.64
CA SER A 204 -0.98 -10.32 -0.41
C SER A 204 -1.18 -8.87 0.03
N THR A 205 -1.65 -8.64 1.26
CA THR A 205 -1.87 -7.29 1.80
C THR A 205 -0.54 -6.53 1.96
N ALA A 206 0.49 -7.18 2.51
CA ALA A 206 1.82 -6.58 2.66
C ALA A 206 2.43 -6.22 1.30
N VAL A 207 2.33 -7.14 0.32
CA VAL A 207 2.83 -6.93 -1.04
C VAL A 207 2.05 -5.83 -1.76
N VAL A 208 0.72 -5.83 -1.71
CA VAL A 208 -0.10 -4.78 -2.34
C VAL A 208 0.23 -3.41 -1.74
N LYS A 209 0.34 -3.32 -0.41
CA LYS A 209 0.75 -2.06 0.23
C LYS A 209 2.13 -1.62 -0.22
N ALA A 210 3.14 -2.51 -0.20
CA ALA A 210 4.48 -2.21 -0.66
C ALA A 210 4.50 -1.74 -2.13
N TYR A 211 3.65 -2.35 -2.97
CA TYR A 211 3.54 -2.04 -4.39
C TYR A 211 2.98 -0.64 -4.67
N VAL A 212 2.01 -0.18 -3.88
CA VAL A 212 1.34 1.12 -4.11
C VAL A 212 1.88 2.25 -3.24
N ALA A 213 2.56 1.95 -2.12
CA ALA A 213 2.94 2.94 -1.12
C ALA A 213 3.86 4.04 -1.68
N PRO A 214 4.93 3.78 -2.46
CA PRO A 214 5.79 4.83 -3.00
C PRO A 214 5.02 5.80 -3.91
N LEU A 215 4.10 5.28 -4.73
CA LEU A 215 3.24 6.08 -5.58
C LEU A 215 2.30 6.97 -4.76
N MET A 216 1.68 6.40 -3.73
CA MET A 216 0.75 7.13 -2.86
C MET A 216 1.45 8.18 -2.01
N GLU A 217 2.66 7.90 -1.55
CA GLU A 217 3.47 8.87 -0.80
C GLU A 217 3.84 10.07 -1.67
N HIS A 218 4.27 9.82 -2.91
CA HIS A 218 4.52 10.87 -3.89
C HIS A 218 3.26 11.67 -4.22
N TYR A 219 2.12 10.99 -4.39
CA TYR A 219 0.84 11.61 -4.70
C TYR A 219 0.34 12.50 -3.55
N LEU A 220 0.36 11.99 -2.31
CA LEU A 220 -0.11 12.74 -1.14
C LEU A 220 0.87 13.83 -0.71
N GLY A 221 2.18 13.57 -0.73
CA GLY A 221 3.20 14.53 -0.34
C GLY A 221 3.28 15.80 -1.20
N ARG A 222 2.62 15.81 -2.38
CA ARG A 222 2.48 17.02 -3.21
C ARG A 222 1.26 17.86 -2.89
N GLN A 223 0.33 17.33 -2.09
CA GLN A 223 -0.94 18.02 -1.74
C GLN A 223 -0.86 18.74 -0.40
N PHE A 224 0.10 18.40 0.42
CA PHE A 224 0.40 18.95 1.73
C PHE A 224 1.85 19.40 1.80
#